data_22ed0819991bfedf8c0ad6b0ca155fc8
#
_entry.id   22ed0819991bfedf8c0ad6b0ca155fc8
#
_cell.length_a   1.000
_cell.length_b   1.000
_cell.length_c   1.000
_cell.angle_alpha   90.00
_cell.angle_beta   90.00
_cell.angle_gamma   90.00
#
_symmetry.space_group_name_H-M   'P 1'
#
loop_
_entity.id
_entity.type
_entity.pdbx_description
1 polymer ?
#
loop_
_entity_poly.entity_id
_entity_poly.type
_entity_poly.pdbx_seq_one_letter_code
_entity_poly.pdbx_strand_id
1 'polypeptide(L)'
;LLANSSDKADREVAEKLNIFFPNQDGRGTHINVSGAAVTKSSKNKKEAIKFIEFLTDKDNQRVFSEANYEYPLDYNNSKSKIHLEWGRFKADNIDLSILGENNSEAVKIFDLAGWE
;
A
#
# COMPACT_ATOMS: atom_id res chain seq x y z
N LEU A 1 7.96 -8.86 -5.64
CA LEU A 1 7.78 -10.24 -6.13
C LEU A 1 9.04 -10.75 -6.83
N LEU A 2 9.58 -10.04 -7.83
CA LEU A 2 10.79 -10.47 -8.57
C LEU A 2 11.98 -10.73 -7.63
N ALA A 3 12.23 -9.86 -6.66
CA ALA A 3 13.36 -10.00 -5.73
C ALA A 3 13.36 -11.31 -4.90
N ASN A 4 12.21 -11.92 -4.71
CA ASN A 4 12.03 -13.17 -3.97
C ASN A 4 11.54 -14.32 -4.86
N SER A 5 11.69 -14.19 -6.19
CA SER A 5 11.37 -15.25 -7.14
C SER A 5 12.29 -16.46 -6.96
N SER A 6 11.77 -17.64 -7.19
CA SER A 6 12.59 -18.85 -7.32
C SER A 6 13.45 -18.83 -8.58
N ASP A 7 13.05 -18.08 -9.61
CA ASP A 7 13.82 -17.91 -10.83
C ASP A 7 14.99 -16.93 -10.61
N LYS A 8 16.17 -17.36 -11.03
CA LYS A 8 17.38 -16.55 -10.94
C LYS A 8 17.33 -15.33 -11.86
N ALA A 9 16.77 -15.46 -13.06
CA ALA A 9 16.65 -14.37 -14.02
C ALA A 9 15.78 -13.23 -13.46
N ASP A 10 14.67 -13.54 -12.77
CA ASP A 10 13.82 -12.55 -12.11
C ASP A 10 14.60 -11.78 -11.03
N ARG A 11 15.39 -12.46 -10.22
CA ARG A 11 16.20 -11.82 -9.17
C ARG A 11 17.26 -10.90 -9.77
N GLU A 12 17.94 -11.32 -10.85
CA GLU A 12 18.92 -10.50 -11.56
C GLU A 12 18.29 -9.24 -12.18
N VAL A 13 17.02 -9.30 -12.59
CA VAL A 13 16.27 -8.11 -12.99
C VAL A 13 15.99 -7.20 -11.80
N ALA A 14 15.53 -7.76 -10.68
CA ALA A 14 15.22 -6.99 -9.47
C ALA A 14 16.45 -6.24 -8.93
N GLU A 15 17.63 -6.86 -8.97
CA GLU A 15 18.90 -6.25 -8.54
C GLU A 15 19.29 -4.99 -9.35
N LYS A 16 18.75 -4.84 -10.56
CA LYS A 16 18.99 -3.67 -11.43
C LYS A 16 17.97 -2.55 -11.23
N LEU A 17 16.94 -2.77 -10.38
CA LEU A 17 15.87 -1.84 -10.15
C LEU A 17 16.04 -1.17 -8.78
N ASN A 18 15.72 0.11 -8.72
CA ASN A 18 15.64 0.87 -7.48
C ASN A 18 14.27 1.50 -7.30
N ILE A 19 13.89 1.76 -6.06
CA ILE A 19 12.67 2.49 -5.73
C ILE A 19 13.00 3.98 -5.62
N PHE A 20 12.21 4.79 -6.28
CA PHE A 20 12.25 6.25 -6.16
C PHE A 20 10.90 6.76 -5.66
N PHE A 21 10.93 7.49 -4.56
CA PHE A 21 9.75 8.15 -4.01
C PHE A 21 9.71 9.62 -4.47
N PRO A 22 8.81 10.01 -5.37
CA PRO A 22 8.73 11.38 -5.88
C PRO A 22 8.19 12.36 -4.83
N ASN A 23 8.34 13.66 -5.11
CA ASN A 23 7.78 14.78 -4.35
C ASN A 23 8.23 14.87 -2.87
N GLN A 24 9.42 14.37 -2.53
CA GLN A 24 9.90 14.34 -1.15
C GLN A 24 10.16 15.74 -0.58
N ASP A 25 10.55 16.71 -1.42
CA ASP A 25 10.72 18.13 -1.04
C ASP A 25 9.40 18.93 -1.05
N GLY A 26 8.32 18.30 -1.50
CA GLY A 26 7.00 18.92 -1.62
C GLY A 26 5.94 18.19 -0.81
N ARG A 27 4.82 17.87 -1.45
CA ARG A 27 3.65 17.23 -0.83
C ARG A 27 3.88 15.79 -0.32
N GLY A 28 4.90 15.12 -0.81
CA GLY A 28 5.14 13.71 -0.56
C GLY A 28 4.70 12.81 -1.72
N THR A 29 5.04 11.54 -1.61
CA THR A 29 4.65 10.52 -2.59
C THR A 29 3.20 10.11 -2.38
N HIS A 30 2.41 10.07 -3.47
CA HIS A 30 1.08 9.49 -3.43
C HIS A 30 1.14 8.04 -2.94
N ILE A 31 0.24 7.68 -2.03
CA ILE A 31 0.13 6.32 -1.49
C ILE A 31 -1.20 5.70 -1.90
N ASN A 32 -1.17 4.42 -2.22
CA ASN A 32 -2.36 3.59 -2.30
C ASN A 32 -2.54 2.86 -0.97
N VAL A 33 -3.78 2.75 -0.49
CA VAL A 33 -4.08 2.22 0.84
C VAL A 33 -5.01 1.02 0.71
N SER A 34 -4.59 -0.11 1.26
CA SER A 34 -5.48 -1.25 1.49
C SER A 34 -6.33 -1.00 2.72
N GLY A 35 -7.60 -1.34 2.68
CA GLY A 35 -8.52 -1.08 3.77
C GLY A 35 -9.53 -2.19 3.99
N ALA A 36 -10.13 -2.19 5.18
CA ALA A 36 -11.23 -3.08 5.53
C ALA A 36 -12.35 -2.30 6.20
N ALA A 37 -13.60 -2.67 5.93
CA ALA A 37 -14.76 -2.03 6.50
C ALA A 37 -15.85 -3.03 6.89
N VAL A 38 -16.63 -2.68 7.91
CA VAL A 38 -17.81 -3.46 8.32
C VAL A 38 -19.01 -3.03 7.50
N THR A 39 -19.63 -3.94 6.78
CA THR A 39 -20.83 -3.65 6.00
C THR A 39 -22.01 -3.27 6.90
N LYS A 40 -22.88 -2.37 6.44
CA LYS A 40 -24.08 -1.93 7.18
C LYS A 40 -24.98 -3.10 7.56
N SER A 41 -25.10 -4.09 6.69
CA SER A 41 -25.96 -5.29 6.86
C SER A 41 -25.33 -6.41 7.68
N SER A 42 -24.08 -6.29 8.12
CA SER A 42 -23.43 -7.32 8.93
C SER A 42 -24.22 -7.61 10.20
N LYS A 43 -24.47 -8.88 10.45
CA LYS A 43 -25.11 -9.38 11.69
C LYS A 43 -24.09 -9.55 12.83
N ASN A 44 -22.80 -9.64 12.49
CA ASN A 44 -21.70 -9.92 13.43
C ASN A 44 -20.73 -8.71 13.49
N LYS A 45 -21.29 -7.51 13.74
CA LYS A 45 -20.51 -6.26 13.70
C LYS A 45 -19.40 -6.21 14.74
N LYS A 46 -19.68 -6.73 15.94
CA LYS A 46 -18.67 -6.74 17.03
C LYS A 46 -17.49 -7.61 16.69
N GLU A 47 -17.74 -8.79 16.14
CA GLU A 47 -16.71 -9.73 15.70
C GLU A 47 -15.92 -9.17 14.50
N ALA A 48 -16.61 -8.53 13.57
CA ALA A 48 -15.98 -7.86 12.43
C ALA A 48 -15.06 -6.71 12.87
N ILE A 49 -15.46 -5.91 13.85
CA ILE A 49 -14.61 -4.86 14.43
C ILE A 49 -13.37 -5.48 15.08
N LYS A 50 -13.54 -6.50 15.91
CA LYS A 50 -12.40 -7.20 16.52
C LYS A 50 -11.44 -7.80 15.49
N PHE A 51 -11.98 -8.27 14.36
CA PHE A 51 -11.14 -8.76 13.27
C PHE A 51 -10.34 -7.63 12.61
N ILE A 52 -10.94 -6.45 12.40
CA ILE A 52 -10.21 -5.28 11.90
C ILE A 52 -9.14 -4.83 12.89
N GLU A 53 -9.45 -4.79 14.18
CA GLU A 53 -8.48 -4.49 15.25
C GLU A 53 -7.32 -5.49 15.23
N PHE A 54 -7.61 -6.78 15.06
CA PHE A 54 -6.60 -7.83 14.89
C PHE A 54 -5.73 -7.58 13.65
N LEU A 55 -6.31 -7.23 12.51
CA LEU A 55 -5.56 -6.95 11.28
C LEU A 55 -4.63 -5.73 11.44
N THR A 56 -5.02 -4.75 12.26
CA THR A 56 -4.24 -3.51 12.49
C THR A 56 -3.22 -3.63 13.62
N ASP A 57 -3.21 -4.74 14.35
CA ASP A 57 -2.20 -5.01 15.36
C ASP A 57 -0.80 -5.10 14.74
N LYS A 58 0.20 -4.57 15.46
CA LYS A 58 1.56 -4.43 14.96
C LYS A 58 2.21 -5.74 14.49
N ASP A 59 1.93 -6.85 15.19
CA ASP A 59 2.55 -8.14 14.85
C ASP A 59 1.88 -8.74 13.61
N ASN A 60 0.57 -8.50 13.44
CA ASN A 60 -0.18 -8.91 12.25
C ASN A 60 0.15 -8.04 11.04
N GLN A 61 0.35 -6.74 11.24
CA GLN A 61 0.83 -5.83 10.17
C GLN A 61 2.19 -6.27 9.63
N ARG A 62 3.05 -6.85 10.45
CA ARG A 62 4.29 -7.45 9.99
C ARG A 62 4.07 -8.58 8.99
N VAL A 63 3.10 -9.45 9.23
CA VAL A 63 2.76 -10.56 8.32
C VAL A 63 2.36 -10.02 6.94
N PHE A 64 1.54 -8.98 6.89
CA PHE A 64 1.18 -8.32 5.63
C PHE A 64 2.40 -7.73 4.92
N SER A 65 3.26 -7.04 5.66
CA SER A 65 4.47 -6.44 5.12
C SER A 65 5.42 -7.47 4.52
N GLU A 66 5.55 -8.63 5.14
CA GLU A 66 6.42 -9.71 4.67
C GLU A 66 5.82 -10.49 3.50
N ALA A 67 4.49 -10.66 3.47
CA ALA A 67 3.80 -11.43 2.44
C ALA A 67 3.49 -10.61 1.17
N ASN A 68 3.04 -9.36 1.34
CA ASN A 68 2.54 -8.53 0.25
C ASN A 68 3.49 -7.38 -0.12
N TYR A 69 4.56 -7.17 0.66
CA TYR A 69 5.48 -6.04 0.49
C TYR A 69 4.81 -4.66 0.64
N GLU A 70 3.70 -4.61 1.36
CA GLU A 70 3.03 -3.37 1.72
C GLU A 70 3.69 -2.75 2.95
N TYR A 71 3.81 -1.42 2.97
CA TYR A 71 4.24 -0.73 4.17
C TYR A 71 3.20 -0.89 5.27
N PRO A 72 3.60 -1.20 6.52
CA PRO A 72 2.67 -1.30 7.63
C PRO A 72 2.13 0.09 8.00
N LEU A 73 1.01 0.12 8.73
CA LEU A 73 0.41 1.36 9.24
C LEU A 73 1.41 2.21 10.05
N ASP A 74 2.30 1.58 10.79
CA ASP A 74 3.43 2.23 11.43
C ASP A 74 4.74 1.62 10.90
N TYR A 75 5.51 2.42 10.17
CA TYR A 75 6.81 2.00 9.63
C TYR A 75 7.76 1.47 10.71
N ASN A 76 7.70 2.00 11.94
CA ASN A 76 8.56 1.55 13.03
C ASN A 76 8.33 0.07 13.40
N ASN A 77 7.18 -0.47 13.04
CA ASN A 77 6.83 -1.88 13.23
C ASN A 77 7.26 -2.76 12.05
N SER A 78 7.72 -2.17 10.94
CA SER A 78 8.23 -2.94 9.81
C SER A 78 9.55 -3.59 10.17
N LYS A 79 9.60 -4.91 10.04
CA LYS A 79 10.83 -5.71 10.12
C LYS A 79 11.14 -6.39 8.79
N SER A 80 10.37 -6.07 7.76
CA SER A 80 10.61 -6.56 6.42
C SER A 80 11.94 -6.01 5.90
N LYS A 81 12.84 -6.92 5.51
CA LYS A 81 14.15 -6.54 4.96
C LYS A 81 14.01 -5.57 3.78
N ILE A 82 13.04 -5.83 2.90
CA ILE A 82 12.83 -5.02 1.70
C ILE A 82 12.40 -3.58 2.04
N HIS A 83 11.56 -3.38 3.07
CA HIS A 83 11.18 -2.03 3.51
C HIS A 83 12.33 -1.30 4.19
N LEU A 84 13.21 -2.02 4.88
CA LEU A 84 14.42 -1.43 5.46
C LEU A 84 15.39 -0.97 4.37
N GLU A 85 15.49 -1.72 3.28
CA GLU A 85 16.30 -1.36 2.10
C GLU A 85 15.70 -0.17 1.34
N TRP A 86 14.37 -0.14 1.13
CA TRP A 86 13.68 0.98 0.48
C TRP A 86 13.67 2.26 1.32
N GLY A 87 13.73 2.12 2.63
CA GLY A 87 13.78 3.22 3.57
C GLY A 87 12.43 3.88 3.82
N ARG A 88 12.47 5.04 4.50
CA ARG A 88 11.32 5.87 4.78
C ARG A 88 11.10 6.88 3.68
N PHE A 89 9.86 7.24 3.48
CA PHE A 89 9.48 8.32 2.58
C PHE A 89 8.39 9.19 3.21
N LYS A 90 8.28 10.41 2.73
CA LYS A 90 7.18 11.31 3.06
C LYS A 90 5.98 10.93 2.21
N ALA A 91 4.93 10.43 2.84
CA ALA A 91 3.65 10.17 2.17
C ALA A 91 2.89 11.48 1.92
N ASP A 92 2.15 11.54 0.84
CA ASP A 92 1.18 12.62 0.58
C ASP A 92 0.01 12.48 1.57
N ASN A 93 -0.31 13.57 2.25
CA ASN A 93 -1.39 13.62 3.24
C ASN A 93 -2.73 14.06 2.62
N ILE A 94 -3.02 13.57 1.43
CA ILE A 94 -4.31 13.83 0.77
C ILE A 94 -5.44 13.10 1.50
N ASP A 95 -6.60 13.76 1.60
CA ASP A 95 -7.81 13.08 2.04
C ASP A 95 -8.24 12.08 0.96
N LEU A 96 -8.22 10.80 1.31
CA LEU A 96 -8.53 9.72 0.37
C LEU A 96 -9.99 9.73 -0.14
N SER A 97 -10.91 10.44 0.54
CA SER A 97 -12.29 10.62 0.06
C SER A 97 -12.34 11.36 -1.28
N ILE A 98 -11.39 12.27 -1.51
CA ILE A 98 -11.24 13.02 -2.77
C ILE A 98 -11.05 12.08 -3.97
N LEU A 99 -10.40 10.95 -3.78
CA LEU A 99 -10.19 9.96 -4.84
C LEU A 99 -11.53 9.36 -5.29
N GLY A 100 -12.42 9.09 -4.33
CA GLY A 100 -13.78 8.62 -4.62
C GLY A 100 -14.64 9.70 -5.30
N GLU A 101 -14.59 10.93 -4.81
CA GLU A 101 -15.34 12.06 -5.34
C GLU A 101 -14.96 12.38 -6.79
N ASN A 102 -13.68 12.30 -7.12
CA ASN A 102 -13.16 12.61 -8.46
C ASN A 102 -13.06 11.38 -9.39
N ASN A 103 -13.49 10.21 -8.95
CA ASN A 103 -13.30 8.98 -9.72
C ASN A 103 -13.92 9.04 -11.14
N SER A 104 -15.13 9.58 -11.27
CA SER A 104 -15.80 9.67 -12.57
C SER A 104 -15.07 10.61 -13.53
N GLU A 105 -14.46 11.67 -13.03
CA GLU A 105 -13.68 12.59 -13.86
C GLU A 105 -12.32 11.98 -14.24
N ALA A 106 -11.70 11.26 -13.32
CA ALA A 106 -10.47 10.53 -13.57
C ALA A 106 -10.66 9.49 -14.70
N VAL A 107 -11.76 8.73 -14.69
CA VAL A 107 -12.09 7.78 -15.76
C VAL A 107 -12.19 8.47 -17.12
N LYS A 108 -12.89 9.61 -17.21
CA LYS A 108 -12.98 10.38 -18.45
C LYS A 108 -11.60 10.85 -18.96
N ILE A 109 -10.71 11.25 -18.05
CA ILE A 109 -9.36 11.67 -18.40
C ILE A 109 -8.56 10.48 -18.96
N PHE A 110 -8.69 9.29 -18.37
CA PHE A 110 -8.08 8.06 -18.90
C PHE A 110 -8.58 7.76 -20.32
N ASP A 111 -9.91 7.80 -20.52
CA ASP A 111 -10.51 7.58 -21.85
C ASP A 111 -10.00 8.58 -22.90
N LEU A 112 -9.97 9.87 -22.55
CA LEU A 112 -9.47 10.94 -23.41
C LEU A 112 -7.98 10.81 -23.75
N ALA A 113 -7.20 10.28 -22.79
CA ALA A 113 -5.75 10.06 -22.98
C ALA A 113 -5.45 8.76 -23.75
N GLY A 114 -6.45 7.94 -24.02
CA GLY A 114 -6.28 6.60 -24.62
C GLY A 114 -5.50 5.64 -23.72
N TRP A 115 -5.65 5.79 -22.42
CA TRP A 115 -5.03 4.90 -21.43
C TRP A 115 -5.91 3.66 -21.25
N GLU A 116 -5.42 2.50 -21.71
CA GLU A 116 -6.07 1.17 -21.56
C GLU A 116 -5.47 0.35 -20.42
#